data_1e9782a0577bd1114e6f16891899d9a0
#
_entry.id   1e9782a0577bd1114e6f16891899d9a0
#
_cell.length_a   1.000
_cell.length_b   1.000
_cell.length_c   1.000
_cell.angle_alpha   90.00
_cell.angle_beta   90.00
_cell.angle_gamma   90.00
#
_symmetry.space_group_name_H-M   'P 1'
#
loop_
_entity.id
_entity.type
_entity.pdbx_description
1 polymer ?
#
loop_
_entity_poly.entity_id
_entity_poly.type
_entity_poly.pdbx_seq_one_letter_code
_entity_poly.pdbx_strand_id
1 'polypeptide(L)'
;MSISRQTLTIVIVTFKSEKVIDNCIKSISDNIKIIVVENSNNQKFKDTLEKKYRNVKCILSSSNLGMGSGNNLGLNNVKTDYALILNPDVILQENTISEIINESKKIESFAVLSPLSEDQKNPNYKIKQNDKKNINNLNPFKVKSVDGFAMLLNVKKINQINDFKNFKFFDENIFLYLENDDFCKRLVDHNEEIYVVPKSKINHLGGKAVSQKFSEEVELSRNWHWIWSKFYFNRK
;
A
#
# COMPACT_ATOMS: atom_id res chain seq x y z
N MET A 1 11.74 15.91 -8.30
CA MET A 1 10.76 15.79 -9.41
C MET A 1 9.37 15.71 -8.82
N SER A 2 8.35 16.22 -9.51
CA SER A 2 6.96 16.14 -9.07
C SER A 2 6.35 14.79 -9.41
N ILE A 3 5.33 14.36 -8.66
CA ILE A 3 4.53 13.17 -9.00
C ILE A 3 3.84 13.40 -10.33
N SER A 4 3.87 12.39 -11.18
CA SER A 4 3.12 12.31 -12.44
C SER A 4 2.79 10.84 -12.72
N ARG A 5 1.92 10.57 -13.68
CA ARG A 5 1.62 9.19 -14.08
C ARG A 5 2.86 8.46 -14.61
N GLN A 6 3.81 9.17 -15.23
CA GLN A 6 5.06 8.62 -15.76
C GLN A 6 6.09 8.32 -14.67
N THR A 7 6.06 9.06 -13.55
CA THR A 7 6.95 8.87 -12.39
C THR A 7 6.36 7.98 -11.30
N LEU A 8 5.20 7.35 -11.56
CA LEU A 8 4.45 6.50 -10.64
C LEU A 8 4.40 5.05 -11.15
N THR A 9 4.65 4.10 -10.27
CA THR A 9 4.36 2.67 -10.47
C THR A 9 3.42 2.20 -9.38
N ILE A 10 2.46 1.33 -9.72
CA ILE A 10 1.57 0.72 -8.72
C ILE A 10 2.10 -0.68 -8.37
N VAL A 11 2.11 -1.02 -7.09
CA VAL A 11 2.50 -2.34 -6.58
C VAL A 11 1.30 -2.98 -5.91
N ILE A 12 0.96 -4.20 -6.33
CA ILE A 12 -0.18 -4.97 -5.80
C ILE A 12 0.33 -6.35 -5.39
N VAL A 13 0.17 -6.72 -4.10
CA VAL A 13 0.45 -8.07 -3.62
C VAL A 13 -0.83 -8.88 -3.65
N THR A 14 -0.80 -10.06 -4.28
CA THR A 14 -1.94 -10.97 -4.39
C THR A 14 -1.65 -12.30 -3.71
N PHE A 15 -2.66 -12.86 -3.07
CA PHE A 15 -2.66 -14.25 -2.59
C PHE A 15 -4.05 -14.84 -2.79
N LYS A 16 -4.21 -15.69 -3.82
CA LYS A 16 -5.50 -16.27 -4.20
C LYS A 16 -6.60 -15.21 -4.42
N SER A 17 -6.23 -14.10 -5.09
CA SER A 17 -7.07 -12.88 -5.25
C SER A 17 -7.71 -12.77 -6.64
N GLU A 18 -7.84 -13.86 -7.38
CA GLU A 18 -8.32 -13.91 -8.78
C GLU A 18 -9.68 -13.23 -8.96
N LYS A 19 -10.53 -13.26 -7.92
CA LYS A 19 -11.89 -12.73 -7.98
C LYS A 19 -11.98 -11.21 -7.91
N VAL A 20 -10.99 -10.54 -7.31
CA VAL A 20 -11.06 -9.10 -6.99
C VAL A 20 -10.08 -8.25 -7.78
N ILE A 21 -8.93 -8.80 -8.13
CA ILE A 21 -7.82 -8.08 -8.78
C ILE A 21 -8.23 -7.35 -10.07
N ASP A 22 -9.14 -7.94 -10.85
CA ASP A 22 -9.63 -7.38 -12.10
C ASP A 22 -10.27 -6.00 -11.91
N ASN A 23 -11.09 -5.84 -10.88
CA ASN A 23 -11.74 -4.56 -10.59
C ASN A 23 -10.72 -3.52 -10.08
N CYS A 24 -9.74 -3.94 -9.29
CA CYS A 24 -8.64 -3.10 -8.88
C CYS A 24 -7.86 -2.57 -10.10
N ILE A 25 -7.38 -3.46 -10.97
CA ILE A 25 -6.60 -3.06 -12.16
C ILE A 25 -7.42 -2.17 -13.11
N LYS A 26 -8.69 -2.48 -13.35
CA LYS A 26 -9.57 -1.66 -14.20
C LYS A 26 -9.83 -0.26 -13.66
N SER A 27 -9.71 -0.05 -12.35
CA SER A 27 -9.81 1.28 -11.75
C SER A 27 -8.55 2.13 -11.93
N ILE A 28 -7.45 1.52 -12.42
CA ILE A 28 -6.18 2.18 -12.67
C ILE A 28 -6.08 2.55 -14.15
N SER A 29 -5.58 3.75 -14.44
CA SER A 29 -5.35 4.20 -15.81
C SER A 29 -4.29 3.36 -16.53
N ASP A 30 -4.55 2.97 -17.80
CA ASP A 30 -3.69 2.11 -18.61
C ASP A 30 -2.27 2.65 -18.87
N ASN A 31 -2.06 3.95 -18.67
CA ASN A 31 -0.76 4.58 -18.84
C ASN A 31 0.13 4.53 -17.57
N ILE A 32 -0.32 3.88 -16.49
CA ILE A 32 0.46 3.68 -15.27
C ILE A 32 0.95 2.24 -15.25
N LYS A 33 2.24 2.04 -14.97
CA LYS A 33 2.83 0.71 -14.82
C LYS A 33 2.35 0.04 -13.54
N ILE A 34 2.03 -1.24 -13.61
CA ILE A 34 1.58 -2.04 -12.47
C ILE A 34 2.51 -3.23 -12.32
N ILE A 35 3.01 -3.43 -11.11
CA ILE A 35 3.75 -4.63 -10.69
C ILE A 35 2.82 -5.41 -9.77
N VAL A 36 2.47 -6.62 -10.18
CA VAL A 36 1.73 -7.57 -9.34
C VAL A 36 2.70 -8.58 -8.78
N VAL A 37 2.74 -8.75 -7.46
CA VAL A 37 3.47 -9.83 -6.80
C VAL A 37 2.48 -10.92 -6.44
N GLU A 38 2.61 -12.06 -7.09
CA GLU A 38 1.71 -13.19 -6.91
C GLU A 38 2.32 -14.16 -5.88
N ASN A 39 1.75 -14.14 -4.67
CA ASN A 39 2.27 -14.85 -3.49
C ASN A 39 1.81 -16.31 -3.35
N SER A 40 1.02 -16.85 -4.28
CA SER A 40 0.61 -18.27 -4.28
C SER A 40 1.33 -19.11 -5.33
N ASN A 41 2.34 -18.53 -6.02
CA ASN A 41 3.14 -19.16 -7.08
C ASN A 41 2.27 -19.73 -8.22
N ASN A 42 1.23 -18.99 -8.63
CA ASN A 42 0.29 -19.41 -9.66
C ASN A 42 0.70 -18.88 -11.05
N GLN A 43 1.45 -19.69 -11.82
CA GLN A 43 1.90 -19.36 -13.17
C GLN A 43 0.73 -19.02 -14.12
N LYS A 44 -0.36 -19.80 -14.06
CA LYS A 44 -1.54 -19.59 -14.91
C LYS A 44 -2.19 -18.21 -14.65
N PHE A 45 -2.25 -17.80 -13.40
CA PHE A 45 -2.76 -16.48 -13.01
C PHE A 45 -1.87 -15.36 -13.56
N LYS A 46 -0.55 -15.48 -13.41
CA LYS A 46 0.42 -14.55 -14.00
C LYS A 46 0.20 -14.41 -15.50
N ASP A 47 0.20 -15.52 -16.25
CA ASP A 47 0.06 -15.50 -17.71
C ASP A 47 -1.27 -14.86 -18.15
N THR A 48 -2.34 -15.11 -17.39
CA THR A 48 -3.65 -14.51 -17.62
C THR A 48 -3.63 -13.00 -17.46
N LEU A 49 -3.01 -12.49 -16.37
CA LEU A 49 -2.92 -11.05 -16.09
C LEU A 49 -2.07 -10.33 -17.14
N GLU A 50 -0.88 -10.83 -17.44
CA GLU A 50 0.04 -10.21 -18.40
C GLU A 50 -0.51 -10.22 -19.83
N LYS A 51 -1.26 -11.28 -20.21
CA LYS A 51 -1.98 -11.33 -21.50
C LYS A 51 -3.12 -10.31 -21.57
N LYS A 52 -3.83 -10.11 -20.46
CA LYS A 52 -5.02 -9.24 -20.40
C LYS A 52 -4.67 -7.76 -20.29
N TYR A 53 -3.61 -7.41 -19.55
CA TYR A 53 -3.25 -6.05 -19.22
C TYR A 53 -1.82 -5.73 -19.66
N ARG A 54 -1.64 -4.89 -20.68
CA ARG A 54 -0.32 -4.54 -21.27
C ARG A 54 0.59 -3.77 -20.31
N ASN A 55 0.02 -3.06 -19.34
CA ASN A 55 0.71 -2.26 -18.36
C ASN A 55 1.05 -3.04 -17.07
N VAL A 56 0.68 -4.33 -16.99
CA VAL A 56 0.95 -5.22 -15.85
C VAL A 56 2.17 -6.08 -16.11
N LYS A 57 3.06 -6.11 -15.11
CA LYS A 57 4.13 -7.11 -14.97
C LYS A 57 3.87 -7.91 -13.69
N CYS A 58 3.75 -9.23 -13.81
CA CYS A 58 3.53 -10.11 -12.66
C CYS A 58 4.82 -10.85 -12.27
N ILE A 59 5.16 -10.80 -10.99
CA ILE A 59 6.31 -11.48 -10.38
C ILE A 59 5.77 -12.60 -9.51
N LEU A 60 6.21 -13.82 -9.76
CA LEU A 60 5.90 -14.95 -8.88
C LEU A 60 6.85 -14.96 -7.70
N SER A 61 6.33 -15.10 -6.50
CA SER A 61 7.12 -15.45 -5.33
C SER A 61 7.31 -16.98 -5.24
N SER A 62 8.40 -17.41 -4.63
CA SER A 62 8.65 -18.86 -4.42
C SER A 62 7.69 -19.49 -3.41
N SER A 63 7.13 -18.68 -2.53
CA SER A 63 6.20 -19.06 -1.46
C SER A 63 5.35 -17.87 -1.04
N ASN A 64 4.40 -18.06 -0.13
CA ASN A 64 3.68 -16.94 0.48
C ASN A 64 4.62 -16.17 1.41
N LEU A 65 5.03 -14.98 0.97
CA LEU A 65 5.95 -14.09 1.70
C LEU A 65 5.24 -13.21 2.74
N GLY A 66 3.90 -13.20 2.77
CA GLY A 66 3.11 -12.22 3.52
C GLY A 66 3.03 -10.86 2.82
N MET A 67 2.51 -9.85 3.52
CA MET A 67 2.28 -8.52 2.93
C MET A 67 3.56 -7.69 2.85
N GLY A 68 4.32 -7.60 3.96
CA GLY A 68 5.54 -6.77 4.02
C GLY A 68 6.58 -7.20 3.00
N SER A 69 6.99 -8.47 3.03
CA SER A 69 7.99 -9.02 2.10
C SER A 69 7.49 -9.05 0.65
N GLY A 70 6.19 -9.31 0.44
CA GLY A 70 5.58 -9.24 -0.89
C GLY A 70 5.67 -7.82 -1.48
N ASN A 71 5.35 -6.79 -0.67
CA ASN A 71 5.51 -5.40 -1.08
C ASN A 71 6.98 -5.04 -1.31
N ASN A 72 7.92 -5.50 -0.49
CA ASN A 72 9.35 -5.30 -0.70
C ASN A 72 9.81 -5.89 -2.05
N LEU A 73 9.37 -7.11 -2.39
CA LEU A 73 9.66 -7.73 -3.68
C LEU A 73 9.14 -6.88 -4.85
N GLY A 74 7.93 -6.36 -4.75
CA GLY A 74 7.36 -5.43 -5.73
C GLY A 74 8.16 -4.14 -5.83
N LEU A 75 8.42 -3.48 -4.70
CA LEU A 75 9.14 -2.20 -4.60
C LEU A 75 10.58 -2.28 -5.12
N ASN A 76 11.28 -3.41 -4.92
CA ASN A 76 12.62 -3.64 -5.48
C ASN A 76 12.63 -3.64 -7.02
N ASN A 77 11.48 -3.86 -7.67
CA ASN A 77 11.32 -3.83 -9.11
C ASN A 77 10.81 -2.47 -9.64
N VAL A 78 10.46 -1.53 -8.77
CA VAL A 78 10.06 -0.16 -9.12
C VAL A 78 11.27 0.62 -9.63
N LYS A 79 11.10 1.30 -10.79
CA LYS A 79 12.13 2.15 -11.40
C LYS A 79 11.73 3.63 -11.41
N THR A 80 10.55 3.95 -10.90
CA THR A 80 10.02 5.31 -10.79
C THR A 80 10.33 5.93 -9.43
N ASP A 81 10.27 7.26 -9.34
CA ASP A 81 10.52 7.99 -8.08
C ASP A 81 9.45 7.72 -7.03
N TYR A 82 8.23 7.31 -7.46
CA TYR A 82 7.07 7.08 -6.60
C TYR A 82 6.47 5.69 -6.84
N ALA A 83 5.96 5.09 -5.79
CA ALA A 83 5.21 3.84 -5.85
C ALA A 83 3.90 3.95 -5.06
N LEU A 84 2.77 3.55 -5.64
CA LEU A 84 1.51 3.40 -4.92
C LEU A 84 1.29 1.91 -4.62
N ILE A 85 1.38 1.55 -3.35
CA ILE A 85 0.97 0.23 -2.88
C ILE A 85 -0.55 0.19 -2.82
N LEU A 86 -1.14 -0.86 -3.37
CA LEU A 86 -2.58 -1.12 -3.31
C LEU A 86 -2.86 -2.58 -2.94
N ASN A 87 -3.85 -2.80 -2.10
CA ASN A 87 -4.41 -4.14 -1.95
C ASN A 87 -5.26 -4.50 -3.18
N PRO A 88 -5.37 -5.80 -3.52
CA PRO A 88 -6.11 -6.25 -4.70
C PRO A 88 -7.64 -6.02 -4.61
N ASP A 89 -8.17 -5.70 -3.43
CA ASP A 89 -9.58 -5.37 -3.16
C ASP A 89 -9.83 -3.87 -2.94
N VAL A 90 -8.88 -3.02 -3.35
CA VAL A 90 -9.04 -1.56 -3.41
C VAL A 90 -9.47 -1.14 -4.81
N ILE A 91 -10.45 -0.23 -4.88
CA ILE A 91 -10.92 0.38 -6.11
C ILE A 91 -10.66 1.89 -6.04
N LEU A 92 -9.90 2.39 -6.99
CA LEU A 92 -9.66 3.82 -7.13
C LEU A 92 -10.91 4.49 -7.72
N GLN A 93 -11.26 5.67 -7.22
CA GLN A 93 -12.22 6.53 -7.91
C GLN A 93 -11.57 7.21 -9.10
N GLU A 94 -12.36 7.73 -10.03
CA GLU A 94 -11.91 8.34 -11.28
C GLU A 94 -10.81 9.40 -11.06
N ASN A 95 -10.94 10.21 -10.02
CA ASN A 95 -10.03 11.30 -9.72
C ASN A 95 -8.95 10.96 -8.68
N THR A 96 -8.88 9.74 -8.17
CA THR A 96 -7.95 9.39 -7.08
C THR A 96 -6.52 9.79 -7.38
N ILE A 97 -5.99 9.36 -8.54
CA ILE A 97 -4.60 9.62 -8.93
C ILE A 97 -4.37 11.10 -9.27
N SER A 98 -5.29 11.74 -9.98
CA SER A 98 -5.16 13.16 -10.32
C SER A 98 -5.21 14.05 -9.08
N GLU A 99 -6.06 13.74 -8.11
CA GLU A 99 -6.15 14.49 -6.86
C GLU A 99 -4.89 14.32 -5.99
N ILE A 100 -4.35 13.09 -5.86
CA ILE A 100 -3.13 12.90 -5.08
C ILE A 100 -1.94 13.63 -5.72
N ILE A 101 -1.85 13.65 -7.07
CA ILE A 101 -0.84 14.41 -7.80
C ILE A 101 -1.00 15.93 -7.58
N ASN A 102 -2.23 16.44 -7.67
CA ASN A 102 -2.48 17.88 -7.53
C ASN A 102 -2.24 18.37 -6.09
N GLU A 103 -2.74 17.63 -5.12
CA GLU A 103 -2.60 18.01 -3.70
C GLU A 103 -1.15 17.84 -3.21
N SER A 104 -0.37 16.90 -3.78
CA SER A 104 1.05 16.74 -3.44
C SER A 104 1.88 17.99 -3.72
N LYS A 105 1.48 18.82 -4.69
CA LYS A 105 2.17 20.08 -5.04
C LYS A 105 2.07 21.15 -3.94
N LYS A 106 1.12 21.00 -3.02
CA LYS A 106 0.90 21.88 -1.87
C LYS A 106 1.73 21.49 -0.65
N ILE A 107 2.37 20.31 -0.69
CA ILE A 107 3.15 19.74 0.40
C ILE A 107 4.62 19.94 0.07
N GLU A 108 5.34 20.62 0.96
CA GLU A 108 6.77 20.92 0.78
C GLU A 108 7.60 19.64 0.69
N SER A 109 7.34 18.70 1.59
CA SER A 109 8.05 17.42 1.64
C SER A 109 7.17 16.34 2.26
N PHE A 110 7.30 15.09 1.76
CA PHE A 110 6.62 13.92 2.32
C PHE A 110 7.39 12.64 2.00
N ALA A 111 7.25 11.64 2.86
CA ALA A 111 7.66 10.26 2.58
C ALA A 111 6.47 9.41 2.11
N VAL A 112 5.29 9.64 2.67
CA VAL A 112 4.06 8.88 2.34
C VAL A 112 2.87 9.81 2.17
N LEU A 113 2.08 9.56 1.13
CA LEU A 113 0.73 10.10 0.98
C LEU A 113 -0.27 8.94 0.97
N SER A 114 -1.43 9.12 1.58
CA SER A 114 -2.51 8.14 1.50
C SER A 114 -3.78 8.80 0.97
N PRO A 115 -4.48 8.19 0.01
CA PRO A 115 -5.85 8.58 -0.30
C PRO A 115 -6.74 8.29 0.91
N LEU A 116 -7.88 8.96 1.00
CA LEU A 116 -8.87 8.74 2.06
C LEU A 116 -9.80 7.58 1.68
N SER A 117 -9.96 6.62 2.57
CA SER A 117 -11.01 5.61 2.45
C SER A 117 -12.39 6.21 2.66
N GLU A 118 -13.38 5.81 1.86
CA GLU A 118 -14.77 6.23 2.05
C GLU A 118 -15.47 5.59 3.24
N ASP A 119 -14.87 4.58 3.87
CA ASP A 119 -15.37 4.02 5.12
C ASP A 119 -15.15 4.99 6.30
N GLN A 120 -16.15 5.81 6.58
CA GLN A 120 -16.09 6.79 7.66
C GLN A 120 -16.03 6.17 9.06
N LYS A 121 -16.45 4.90 9.22
CA LYS A 121 -16.43 4.21 10.51
C LYS A 121 -15.04 3.74 10.88
N ASN A 122 -14.24 3.41 9.88
CA ASN A 122 -12.88 2.93 10.05
C ASN A 122 -11.92 3.79 9.21
N PRO A 123 -11.48 4.94 9.74
CA PRO A 123 -10.54 5.80 9.02
C PRO A 123 -9.22 5.07 8.81
N ASN A 124 -8.68 5.15 7.59
CA ASN A 124 -7.44 4.48 7.19
C ASN A 124 -6.17 5.20 7.66
N TYR A 125 -6.24 5.90 8.80
CA TYR A 125 -5.10 6.64 9.35
C TYR A 125 -5.19 6.78 10.87
N LYS A 126 -4.04 7.04 11.51
CA LYS A 126 -3.92 7.34 12.94
C LYS A 126 -3.29 8.72 13.12
N ILE A 127 -3.92 9.58 13.94
CA ILE A 127 -3.47 10.94 14.25
C ILE A 127 -3.02 11.08 15.69
N LYS A 128 -2.24 12.13 16.00
CA LYS A 128 -1.98 12.56 17.39
C LYS A 128 -3.26 13.17 17.96
N GLN A 129 -3.52 12.96 19.26
CA GLN A 129 -4.74 13.47 19.92
C GLN A 129 -4.94 14.98 19.77
N ASN A 130 -3.83 15.76 19.69
CA ASN A 130 -3.88 17.21 19.55
C ASN A 130 -4.20 17.70 18.13
N ASP A 131 -4.12 16.84 17.11
CA ASP A 131 -4.30 17.21 15.69
C ASP A 131 -5.73 17.00 15.19
N LYS A 132 -6.64 16.50 16.06
CA LYS A 132 -8.05 16.20 15.69
C LYS A 132 -8.85 17.43 15.20
N LYS A 133 -8.42 18.65 15.51
CA LYS A 133 -9.14 19.88 15.17
C LYS A 133 -9.10 20.25 13.66
N ASN A 134 -8.22 19.62 12.87
CA ASN A 134 -7.97 20.00 11.47
C ASN A 134 -8.60 19.06 10.42
N ILE A 135 -9.38 18.06 10.81
CA ILE A 135 -9.85 16.99 9.91
C ILE A 135 -10.99 17.44 8.98
N ASN A 136 -11.68 18.54 9.28
CA ASN A 136 -12.79 19.07 8.45
C ASN A 136 -12.31 19.83 7.20
N ASN A 137 -11.02 19.92 6.94
CA ASN A 137 -10.45 20.61 5.78
C ASN A 137 -10.21 19.62 4.64
N LEU A 138 -10.59 19.97 3.42
CA LEU A 138 -10.28 19.20 2.20
C LEU A 138 -8.79 19.26 1.82
N ASN A 139 -7.95 19.91 2.62
CA ASN A 139 -6.50 19.99 2.43
C ASN A 139 -5.79 18.77 3.01
N PRO A 140 -4.63 18.39 2.46
CA PRO A 140 -3.77 17.38 3.04
C PRO A 140 -3.43 17.67 4.51
N PHE A 141 -3.45 16.65 5.36
CA PHE A 141 -3.12 16.78 6.78
C PHE A 141 -2.17 15.69 7.26
N LYS A 142 -1.31 16.04 8.22
CA LYS A 142 -0.29 15.13 8.79
C LYS A 142 -0.93 14.07 9.68
N VAL A 143 -0.38 12.85 9.60
CA VAL A 143 -0.80 11.70 10.41
C VAL A 143 0.40 10.96 10.98
N LYS A 144 0.17 10.06 11.94
CA LYS A 144 1.23 9.18 12.47
C LYS A 144 1.45 7.95 11.62
N SER A 145 0.38 7.35 11.13
CA SER A 145 0.41 6.19 10.26
C SER A 145 -0.82 6.14 9.37
N VAL A 146 -0.72 5.39 8.31
CA VAL A 146 -1.79 5.08 7.37
C VAL A 146 -1.86 3.57 7.18
N ASP A 147 -3.03 3.07 6.78
CA ASP A 147 -3.22 1.65 6.52
C ASP A 147 -2.51 1.21 5.24
N GLY A 148 -1.97 -0.02 5.28
CA GLY A 148 -1.13 -0.57 4.21
C GLY A 148 -1.86 -0.90 2.90
N PHE A 149 -3.20 -0.77 2.86
CA PHE A 149 -3.97 -1.12 1.65
C PHE A 149 -3.92 -0.03 0.56
N ALA A 150 -3.51 1.21 0.89
CA ALA A 150 -3.30 2.28 -0.10
C ALA A 150 -2.27 3.30 0.39
N MET A 151 -1.01 3.15 -0.02
CA MET A 151 0.11 4.01 0.41
C MET A 151 0.93 4.44 -0.80
N LEU A 152 0.97 5.72 -1.11
CA LEU A 152 1.90 6.29 -2.09
C LEU A 152 3.21 6.66 -1.40
N LEU A 153 4.28 5.98 -1.79
CA LEU A 153 5.62 6.13 -1.25
C LEU A 153 6.47 7.05 -2.13
N ASN A 154 7.20 7.97 -1.54
CA ASN A 154 8.32 8.67 -2.18
C ASN A 154 9.56 7.77 -2.12
N VAL A 155 9.65 6.84 -3.07
CA VAL A 155 10.71 5.81 -3.12
C VAL A 155 12.10 6.44 -3.17
N LYS A 156 12.24 7.51 -3.95
CA LYS A 156 13.51 8.25 -4.09
C LYS A 156 13.97 8.81 -2.74
N LYS A 157 13.07 9.44 -1.99
CA LYS A 157 13.36 10.02 -0.68
C LYS A 157 13.68 8.94 0.36
N ILE A 158 12.85 7.88 0.43
CA ILE A 158 13.02 6.79 1.39
C ILE A 158 14.35 6.07 1.17
N ASN A 159 14.78 5.89 -0.09
CA ASN A 159 16.07 5.28 -0.42
C ASN A 159 17.29 6.11 0.04
N GLN A 160 17.12 7.37 0.39
CA GLN A 160 18.18 8.24 0.90
C GLN A 160 18.34 8.15 2.43
N ILE A 161 17.38 7.54 3.13
CA ILE A 161 17.43 7.39 4.59
C ILE A 161 18.36 6.22 4.92
N ASN A 162 19.53 6.53 5.54
CA ASN A 162 20.59 5.55 5.77
C ASN A 162 20.18 4.35 6.65
N ASP A 163 19.33 4.54 7.64
CA ASP A 163 18.92 3.51 8.60
C ASP A 163 17.90 2.52 8.03
N PHE A 164 17.36 2.80 6.83
CA PHE A 164 16.52 1.85 6.09
C PHE A 164 17.32 0.78 5.33
N LYS A 165 18.65 0.68 5.53
CA LYS A 165 19.50 -0.31 4.84
C LYS A 165 19.15 -1.76 5.18
N ASN A 166 18.72 -2.05 6.41
CA ASN A 166 18.40 -3.40 6.85
C ASN A 166 16.95 -3.82 6.52
N PHE A 167 16.01 -2.87 6.58
CA PHE A 167 14.59 -3.04 6.21
C PHE A 167 14.20 -1.90 5.30
N LYS A 168 14.47 -2.07 4.00
CA LYS A 168 14.41 -0.98 3.02
C LYS A 168 13.05 -0.28 2.98
N PHE A 169 11.96 -1.05 3.17
CA PHE A 169 10.60 -0.53 3.31
C PHE A 169 9.92 -1.23 4.51
N PHE A 170 9.46 -2.45 4.35
CA PHE A 170 8.75 -3.22 5.37
C PHE A 170 9.69 -4.19 6.08
N ASP A 171 9.49 -4.37 7.39
CA ASP A 171 10.20 -5.40 8.15
C ASP A 171 9.66 -6.78 7.80
N GLU A 172 10.51 -7.63 7.21
CA GLU A 172 10.13 -8.95 6.71
C GLU A 172 9.87 -9.98 7.81
N ASN A 173 10.20 -9.67 9.07
CA ASN A 173 9.79 -10.46 10.23
C ASN A 173 8.29 -10.29 10.57
N ILE A 174 7.64 -9.27 10.00
CA ILE A 174 6.20 -9.04 10.10
C ILE A 174 5.52 -9.61 8.87
N PHE A 175 4.98 -10.82 8.99
CA PHE A 175 4.32 -11.49 7.87
C PHE A 175 3.01 -10.80 7.45
N LEU A 176 2.19 -10.41 8.42
CA LEU A 176 0.88 -9.80 8.20
C LEU A 176 0.49 -8.96 9.40
N TYR A 177 -0.11 -7.78 9.15
CA TYR A 177 -0.53 -6.76 10.13
C TYR A 177 0.63 -6.04 10.84
N LEU A 178 0.46 -4.76 11.04
CA LEU A 178 1.41 -3.83 11.66
C LEU A 178 2.71 -3.58 10.86
N GLU A 179 2.89 -4.19 9.69
CA GLU A 179 4.00 -3.88 8.78
C GLU A 179 3.95 -2.41 8.33
N ASN A 180 2.76 -1.88 8.07
CA ASN A 180 2.53 -0.47 7.76
C ASN A 180 2.77 0.45 8.96
N ASP A 181 2.35 0.05 10.16
CA ASP A 181 2.56 0.81 11.39
C ASP A 181 4.06 0.87 11.74
N ASP A 182 4.79 -0.25 11.62
CA ASP A 182 6.24 -0.29 11.80
C ASP A 182 6.96 0.63 10.81
N PHE A 183 6.60 0.54 9.55
CA PHE A 183 7.18 1.38 8.50
C PHE A 183 6.91 2.88 8.74
N CYS A 184 5.65 3.23 9.05
CA CYS A 184 5.28 4.61 9.37
C CYS A 184 5.99 5.12 10.62
N LYS A 185 6.11 4.29 11.68
CA LYS A 185 6.84 4.65 12.90
C LYS A 185 8.29 4.95 12.59
N ARG A 186 8.99 4.09 11.84
CA ARG A 186 10.39 4.32 11.45
C ARG A 186 10.56 5.61 10.64
N LEU A 187 9.63 5.93 9.73
CA LEU A 187 9.65 7.20 8.99
C LEU A 187 9.51 8.40 9.93
N VAL A 188 8.55 8.37 10.85
CA VAL A 188 8.33 9.46 11.83
C VAL A 188 9.54 9.62 12.76
N ASP A 189 10.17 8.52 13.19
CA ASP A 189 11.39 8.55 14.00
C ASP A 189 12.58 9.20 13.28
N HIS A 190 12.56 9.21 11.92
CA HIS A 190 13.51 9.92 11.06
C HIS A 190 13.03 11.32 10.63
N ASN A 191 12.03 11.89 11.32
CA ASN A 191 11.42 13.18 11.02
C ASN A 191 10.79 13.27 9.60
N GLU A 192 10.41 12.13 9.03
CA GLU A 192 9.70 12.09 7.77
C GLU A 192 8.19 12.30 7.96
N GLU A 193 7.58 12.92 6.97
CA GLU A 193 6.18 13.32 7.06
C GLU A 193 5.26 12.39 6.26
N ILE A 194 4.14 12.08 6.87
CA ILE A 194 3.07 11.24 6.33
C ILE A 194 1.79 12.07 6.29
N TYR A 195 1.11 12.07 5.14
CA TYR A 195 -0.13 12.83 4.95
C TYR A 195 -1.25 11.95 4.44
N VAL A 196 -2.47 12.32 4.83
CA VAL A 196 -3.70 11.91 4.15
C VAL A 196 -4.12 13.02 3.19
N VAL A 197 -4.59 12.63 2.01
CA VAL A 197 -5.08 13.53 0.96
C VAL A 197 -6.59 13.34 0.82
N PRO A 198 -7.45 14.17 1.48
CA PRO A 198 -8.89 13.93 1.57
C PRO A 198 -9.64 13.97 0.23
N LYS A 199 -9.13 14.71 -0.75
CA LYS A 199 -9.72 14.79 -2.09
C LYS A 199 -9.46 13.55 -2.94
N SER A 200 -8.36 12.85 -2.66
CA SER A 200 -8.03 11.56 -3.27
C SER A 200 -8.76 10.46 -2.52
N LYS A 201 -9.75 9.82 -3.15
CA LYS A 201 -10.64 8.86 -2.48
C LYS A 201 -10.53 7.48 -3.08
N ILE A 202 -10.74 6.47 -2.24
CA ILE A 202 -10.77 5.06 -2.61
C ILE A 202 -11.90 4.32 -1.90
N ASN A 203 -12.32 3.22 -2.52
CA ASN A 203 -13.17 2.21 -1.91
C ASN A 203 -12.35 0.97 -1.57
N HIS A 204 -12.35 0.55 -0.30
CA HIS A 204 -11.74 -0.69 0.14
C HIS A 204 -12.83 -1.69 0.50
N LEU A 205 -12.91 -2.80 -0.24
CA LEU A 205 -13.97 -3.80 -0.06
C LEU A 205 -13.82 -4.62 1.23
N GLY A 206 -12.66 -4.56 1.87
CA GLY A 206 -12.33 -5.15 3.16
C GLY A 206 -12.57 -6.66 3.26
N GLY A 207 -11.52 -7.43 3.54
CA GLY A 207 -11.62 -8.87 3.76
C GLY A 207 -12.01 -9.72 2.55
N LYS A 208 -12.18 -9.14 1.37
CA LYS A 208 -12.57 -9.84 0.14
C LYS A 208 -11.40 -10.28 -0.74
N ALA A 209 -10.19 -9.96 -0.33
CA ALA A 209 -8.96 -10.29 -1.06
C ALA A 209 -8.78 -11.81 -1.30
N VAL A 210 -9.32 -12.66 -0.42
CA VAL A 210 -9.23 -14.12 -0.50
C VAL A 210 -10.62 -14.75 -0.66
N SER A 211 -10.69 -15.86 -1.41
CA SER A 211 -11.95 -16.59 -1.64
C SER A 211 -12.54 -17.16 -0.34
N GLN A 212 -13.87 -17.06 -0.15
CA GLN A 212 -14.60 -17.60 1.01
C GLN A 212 -14.37 -19.09 1.28
N LYS A 213 -13.96 -19.87 0.27
CA LYS A 213 -13.64 -21.31 0.41
C LYS A 213 -12.54 -21.57 1.45
N PHE A 214 -11.71 -20.58 1.75
CA PHE A 214 -10.58 -20.68 2.69
C PHE A 214 -10.81 -19.84 3.96
N SER A 215 -12.06 -19.46 4.28
CA SER A 215 -12.37 -18.49 5.34
C SER A 215 -11.85 -18.90 6.71
N GLU A 216 -12.07 -20.14 7.13
CA GLU A 216 -11.66 -20.61 8.47
C GLU A 216 -10.13 -20.69 8.63
N GLU A 217 -9.43 -21.29 7.65
CA GLU A 217 -7.96 -21.38 7.67
C GLU A 217 -7.32 -20.00 7.63
N VAL A 218 -7.90 -19.10 6.83
CA VAL A 218 -7.42 -17.71 6.70
C VAL A 218 -7.67 -16.95 7.99
N GLU A 219 -8.79 -17.16 8.67
CA GLU A 219 -9.12 -16.49 9.93
C GLU A 219 -8.18 -16.94 11.07
N LEU A 220 -7.93 -18.24 11.20
CA LEU A 220 -6.95 -18.75 12.16
C LEU A 220 -5.55 -18.19 11.89
N SER A 221 -5.12 -18.18 10.63
CA SER A 221 -3.85 -17.62 10.22
C SER A 221 -3.77 -16.11 10.52
N ARG A 222 -4.83 -15.37 10.25
CA ARG A 222 -4.92 -13.93 10.55
C ARG A 222 -4.79 -13.64 12.04
N ASN A 223 -5.49 -14.41 12.89
CA ASN A 223 -5.45 -14.25 14.34
C ASN A 223 -4.04 -14.55 14.88
N TRP A 224 -3.40 -15.63 14.41
CA TRP A 224 -2.03 -15.96 14.77
C TRP A 224 -1.06 -14.83 14.40
N HIS A 225 -1.09 -14.36 13.15
CA HIS A 225 -0.21 -13.30 12.70
C HIS A 225 -0.48 -11.97 13.39
N TRP A 226 -1.73 -11.65 13.72
CA TRP A 226 -2.07 -10.47 14.51
C TRP A 226 -1.40 -10.50 15.88
N ILE A 227 -1.50 -11.63 16.60
CA ILE A 227 -0.89 -11.78 17.93
C ILE A 227 0.63 -11.70 17.84
N TRP A 228 1.24 -12.44 16.90
CA TRP A 228 2.68 -12.43 16.68
C TRP A 228 3.20 -11.03 16.33
N SER A 229 2.60 -10.40 15.34
CA SER A 229 3.02 -9.07 14.86
C SER A 229 2.88 -8.02 15.96
N LYS A 230 1.81 -8.06 16.75
CA LYS A 230 1.62 -7.17 17.90
C LYS A 230 2.68 -7.39 18.99
N PHE A 231 3.01 -8.64 19.28
CA PHE A 231 4.07 -8.96 20.24
C PHE A 231 5.42 -8.46 19.73
N TYR A 232 5.78 -8.77 18.49
CA TYR A 232 7.03 -8.35 17.87
C TYR A 232 7.17 -6.82 17.80
N PHE A 233 6.14 -6.14 17.29
CA PHE A 233 6.11 -4.68 17.16
C PHE A 233 6.28 -3.95 18.51
N ASN A 234 5.65 -4.46 19.59
CA ASN A 234 5.74 -3.84 20.92
C ASN A 234 7.08 -4.10 21.63
N ARG A 235 7.89 -5.06 21.17
CA ARG A 235 9.24 -5.32 21.70
C ARG A 235 10.34 -4.56 20.98
N LYS A 236 10.02 -3.96 19.83
CA LYS A 236 10.90 -3.12 19.01
C LYS A 236 10.93 -1.68 19.53
#